data_d37184d259eba100c360475475db438b
#
_entry.id   d37184d259eba100c360475475db438b
#
_cell.length_a   1.000
_cell.length_b   1.000
_cell.length_c   1.000
_cell.angle_alpha   90.00
_cell.angle_beta   90.00
_cell.angle_gamma   90.00
#
_symmetry.space_group_name_H-M   'P 1'
#
loop_
_entity.id
_entity.type
_entity.pdbx_description
1 polymer ?
#
loop_
_entity_poly.entity_id
_entity_poly.type
_entity_poly.pdbx_seq_one_letter_code
_entity_poly.pdbx_strand_id
1 'polypeptide(L)'
;MLYVFKRKKDQPEGERDNHQSVRTIKTYCVDSISYLDMRYDEIKQLCEVFKARSYIHIQKQNHKDVSLDMLATLAERIKNGVQNQKGLFDSVVGQLKTQEKRWIVDVDNPEVSPLMIAYIEYDCEPITVVDFDPTGVPIGYKIGPKIESIIPTRNGHHLITKKFDVMKFKERYPEIDIQKKNPTLLYYPNSLDI
;
A
#
# COMPACT_ATOMS: atom_id res chain seq x y z
N MET A 1 5.85 -7.89 -1.72
CA MET A 1 6.53 -8.02 -0.41
C MET A 1 5.53 -7.89 0.72
N LEU A 2 5.72 -8.68 1.77
CA LEU A 2 4.99 -8.61 3.01
C LEU A 2 5.97 -8.41 4.16
N TYR A 3 5.60 -7.59 5.13
CA TYR A 3 6.42 -7.26 6.29
C TYR A 3 5.65 -7.56 7.57
N VAL A 4 6.34 -8.17 8.54
CA VAL A 4 5.91 -8.24 9.94
C VAL A 4 6.78 -7.27 10.73
N PHE A 5 6.18 -6.26 11.35
CA PHE A 5 6.92 -5.25 12.10
C PHE A 5 6.16 -4.65 13.28
N LYS A 6 6.90 -4.13 14.25
CA LYS A 6 6.39 -3.27 15.34
C LYS A 6 6.57 -1.80 14.99
N ARG A 7 5.52 -1.01 15.11
CA ARG A 7 5.63 0.45 15.10
C ARG A 7 6.20 0.96 16.42
N LYS A 8 6.84 2.14 16.41
CA LYS A 8 7.35 2.77 17.63
C LYS A 8 6.27 2.90 18.72
N LYS A 9 5.05 3.27 18.33
CA LYS A 9 3.91 3.40 19.23
C LYS A 9 3.41 2.09 19.85
N ASP A 10 3.71 0.96 19.21
CA ASP A 10 3.34 -0.38 19.69
C ASP A 10 4.46 -1.00 20.58
N GLN A 11 5.53 -0.25 20.85
CA GLN A 11 6.65 -0.67 21.70
C GLN A 11 6.56 -0.03 23.08
N PRO A 12 6.87 -0.78 24.15
CA PRO A 12 7.01 -0.20 25.48
C PRO A 12 8.02 0.96 25.48
N GLU A 13 7.83 1.95 26.32
CA GLU A 13 8.70 3.15 26.33
C GLU A 13 10.19 2.83 26.51
N GLY A 14 10.51 1.83 27.33
CA GLY A 14 11.90 1.40 27.57
C GLY A 14 12.55 0.62 26.42
N GLU A 15 11.76 0.13 25.46
CA GLU A 15 12.25 -0.62 24.30
C GLU A 15 12.25 0.21 23.00
N ARG A 16 11.82 1.47 23.06
CA ARG A 16 11.75 2.35 21.90
C ARG A 16 13.14 2.78 21.46
N ASP A 17 13.58 2.28 20.33
CA ASP A 17 14.79 2.80 19.66
C ASP A 17 14.52 4.22 19.16
N ASN A 18 15.30 5.18 19.64
CA ASN A 18 15.17 6.59 19.27
C ASN A 18 15.49 6.85 17.79
N HIS A 19 16.20 5.94 17.14
CA HIS A 19 16.64 6.07 15.74
C HIS A 19 15.76 5.29 14.74
N GLN A 20 14.84 4.42 15.19
CA GLN A 20 14.00 3.62 14.31
C GLN A 20 12.52 3.78 14.66
N SER A 21 11.73 4.22 13.68
CA SER A 21 10.26 4.29 13.80
C SER A 21 9.58 2.93 13.75
N VAL A 22 10.26 1.92 13.20
CA VAL A 22 9.75 0.57 12.94
C VAL A 22 10.83 -0.47 13.21
N ARG A 23 10.46 -1.54 13.95
CA ARG A 23 11.32 -2.72 14.12
C ARG A 23 10.77 -3.86 13.26
N THR A 24 11.45 -4.16 12.16
CA THR A 24 11.10 -5.29 11.29
C THR A 24 11.48 -6.61 11.96
N ILE A 25 10.52 -7.54 12.02
CA ILE A 25 10.67 -8.89 12.58
C ILE A 25 10.96 -9.87 11.46
N LYS A 26 10.14 -9.85 10.40
CA LYS A 26 10.30 -10.72 9.23
C LYS A 26 9.77 -10.08 7.97
N THR A 27 10.38 -10.44 6.86
CA THR A 27 9.95 -10.02 5.52
C THR A 27 9.75 -11.27 4.65
N TYR A 28 8.70 -11.27 3.84
CA TYR A 28 8.38 -12.36 2.91
C TYR A 28 8.32 -11.83 1.48
N CYS A 29 8.94 -12.56 0.55
CA CYS A 29 8.71 -12.39 -0.88
C CYS A 29 7.48 -13.21 -1.26
N VAL A 30 6.34 -12.55 -1.45
CA VAL A 30 5.09 -13.20 -1.84
C VAL A 30 5.02 -13.21 -3.35
N ASP A 31 5.06 -14.38 -3.96
CA ASP A 31 4.99 -14.61 -5.41
C ASP A 31 3.59 -15.04 -5.88
N SER A 32 2.82 -15.65 -4.99
CA SER A 32 1.49 -16.19 -5.27
C SER A 32 0.55 -16.11 -4.07
N ILE A 33 -0.75 -16.22 -4.34
CA ILE A 33 -1.77 -16.31 -3.27
C ILE A 33 -1.56 -17.61 -2.50
N SER A 34 -1.30 -18.72 -3.18
CA SER A 34 -1.05 -20.02 -2.54
C SER A 34 0.14 -19.98 -1.58
N TYR A 35 1.21 -19.26 -1.93
CA TYR A 35 2.32 -19.06 -1.01
C TYR A 35 1.90 -18.24 0.22
N LEU A 36 1.10 -17.18 0.02
CA LEU A 36 0.58 -16.38 1.12
C LEU A 36 -0.30 -17.22 2.06
N ASP A 37 -1.22 -18.01 1.50
CA ASP A 37 -2.09 -18.90 2.28
C ASP A 37 -1.27 -19.91 3.12
N MET A 38 -0.26 -20.53 2.51
CA MET A 38 0.65 -21.46 3.20
C MET A 38 1.39 -20.79 4.37
N ARG A 39 1.71 -19.50 4.27
CA ARG A 39 2.45 -18.75 5.29
C ARG A 39 1.56 -17.99 6.27
N TYR A 40 0.26 -17.95 6.04
CA TYR A 40 -0.63 -17.07 6.78
C TYR A 40 -0.65 -17.35 8.28
N ASP A 41 -0.69 -18.61 8.68
CA ASP A 41 -0.67 -19.00 10.11
C ASP A 41 0.66 -18.66 10.79
N GLU A 42 1.79 -18.85 10.10
CA GLU A 42 3.10 -18.40 10.57
C GLU A 42 3.13 -16.87 10.76
N ILE A 43 2.58 -16.11 9.81
CA ILE A 43 2.51 -14.65 9.88
C ILE A 43 1.67 -14.21 11.08
N LYS A 44 0.50 -14.81 11.27
CA LYS A 44 -0.35 -14.56 12.45
C LYS A 44 0.38 -14.84 13.74
N GLN A 45 1.01 -16.01 13.83
CA GLN A 45 1.74 -16.43 15.02
C GLN A 45 2.89 -15.47 15.35
N LEU A 46 3.64 -15.00 14.36
CA LEU A 46 4.66 -13.96 14.55
C LEU A 46 4.05 -12.65 15.05
N CYS A 47 2.92 -12.25 14.50
CA CYS A 47 2.23 -11.03 14.95
C CYS A 47 1.78 -11.14 16.42
N GLU A 48 1.22 -12.28 16.82
CA GLU A 48 0.78 -12.53 18.21
C GLU A 48 1.96 -12.57 19.19
N VAL A 49 2.99 -13.38 18.89
CA VAL A 49 4.15 -13.56 19.78
C VAL A 49 4.93 -12.24 19.98
N PHE A 50 5.13 -11.51 18.91
CA PHE A 50 5.92 -10.26 18.96
C PHE A 50 5.07 -9.01 19.21
N LYS A 51 3.75 -9.12 19.36
CA LYS A 51 2.83 -7.98 19.40
C LYS A 51 3.12 -7.03 18.22
N ALA A 52 3.11 -7.59 17.02
CA ALA A 52 3.48 -6.91 15.77
C ALA A 52 2.30 -6.88 14.80
N ARG A 53 2.46 -6.17 13.71
CA ARG A 53 1.47 -6.09 12.63
C ARG A 53 2.08 -6.62 11.36
N SER A 54 1.27 -7.22 10.48
CA SER A 54 1.69 -7.53 9.13
C SER A 54 1.05 -6.61 8.10
N TYR A 55 1.86 -6.24 7.12
CA TYR A 55 1.47 -5.38 6.01
C TYR A 55 1.93 -5.98 4.68
N ILE A 56 1.12 -5.81 3.65
CA ILE A 56 1.44 -6.31 2.31
C ILE A 56 1.38 -5.17 1.27
N HIS A 57 2.37 -5.13 0.38
CA HIS A 57 2.31 -4.24 -0.77
C HIS A 57 1.24 -4.69 -1.75
N ILE A 58 0.35 -3.77 -2.13
CA ILE A 58 -0.76 -4.01 -3.06
C ILE A 58 -0.33 -3.93 -4.53
N GLN A 59 0.83 -3.35 -4.82
CA GLN A 59 1.35 -3.22 -6.18
C GLN A 59 2.18 -4.45 -6.55
N LYS A 60 1.81 -5.10 -7.66
CA LYS A 60 2.61 -6.18 -8.22
C LYS A 60 3.91 -5.62 -8.81
N GLN A 61 5.01 -6.29 -8.51
CA GLN A 61 6.33 -5.98 -9.04
C GLN A 61 6.82 -7.16 -9.90
N ASN A 62 7.51 -6.87 -11.00
CA ASN A 62 8.18 -7.89 -11.75
C ASN A 62 9.48 -8.29 -11.03
N HIS A 63 9.58 -9.55 -10.60
CA HIS A 63 10.75 -10.04 -9.87
C HIS A 63 12.06 -9.88 -10.64
N LYS A 64 12.04 -10.06 -11.97
CA LYS A 64 13.23 -9.89 -12.80
C LYS A 64 13.71 -8.44 -12.78
N ASP A 65 12.79 -7.49 -12.96
CA ASP A 65 13.12 -6.05 -12.96
C ASP A 65 13.63 -5.61 -11.58
N VAL A 66 12.96 -6.04 -10.51
CA VAL A 66 13.41 -5.80 -9.12
C VAL A 66 14.81 -6.33 -8.90
N SER A 67 15.10 -7.57 -9.35
CA SER A 67 16.40 -8.20 -9.13
C SER A 67 17.52 -7.51 -9.92
N LEU A 68 17.25 -7.13 -11.15
CA LEU A 68 18.23 -6.42 -11.99
C LEU A 68 18.53 -5.04 -11.44
N ASP A 69 17.51 -4.27 -11.04
CA ASP A 69 17.70 -2.94 -10.46
C ASP A 69 18.37 -3.01 -9.08
N MET A 70 18.10 -4.06 -8.29
CA MET A 70 18.83 -4.30 -7.04
C MET A 70 20.31 -4.55 -7.28
N LEU A 71 20.67 -5.38 -8.26
CA LEU A 71 22.06 -5.63 -8.62
C LEU A 71 22.77 -4.36 -9.09
N ALA A 72 22.14 -3.59 -9.97
CA ALA A 72 22.69 -2.33 -10.46
C ALA A 72 22.89 -1.32 -9.33
N THR A 73 21.87 -1.12 -8.50
CA THR A 73 21.94 -0.18 -7.37
C THR A 73 22.95 -0.63 -6.31
N LEU A 74 23.05 -1.94 -6.06
CA LEU A 74 24.06 -2.48 -5.13
C LEU A 74 25.48 -2.21 -5.64
N ALA A 75 25.73 -2.50 -6.92
CA ALA A 75 27.02 -2.24 -7.54
C ALA A 75 27.41 -0.75 -7.48
N GLU A 76 26.46 0.14 -7.74
CA GLU A 76 26.67 1.59 -7.64
C GLU A 76 26.97 2.03 -6.21
N ARG A 77 26.23 1.55 -5.22
CA ARG A 77 26.46 1.85 -3.81
C ARG A 77 27.85 1.38 -3.36
N ILE A 78 28.27 0.16 -3.74
CA ILE A 78 29.61 -0.36 -3.44
C ILE A 78 30.67 0.52 -4.08
N LYS A 79 30.54 0.88 -5.36
CA LYS A 79 31.45 1.77 -6.07
C LYS A 79 31.60 3.12 -5.37
N ASN A 80 30.50 3.65 -4.80
CA ASN A 80 30.47 4.91 -4.07
C ASN A 80 30.87 4.78 -2.57
N GLY A 81 31.37 3.60 -2.16
CA GLY A 81 31.86 3.38 -0.78
C GLY A 81 30.77 3.25 0.28
N VAL A 82 29.50 3.05 -0.12
CA VAL A 82 28.41 2.87 0.84
C VAL A 82 28.49 1.49 1.47
N GLN A 83 28.85 1.43 2.76
CA GLN A 83 29.00 0.17 3.49
C GLN A 83 27.68 -0.45 3.91
N ASN A 84 26.66 0.37 4.24
CA ASN A 84 25.38 -0.11 4.72
C ASN A 84 24.37 -0.23 3.57
N GLN A 85 23.97 -1.47 3.27
CA GLN A 85 22.99 -1.77 2.22
C GLN A 85 21.54 -1.85 2.74
N LYS A 86 21.31 -1.44 4.00
CA LYS A 86 19.95 -1.40 4.57
C LYS A 86 19.02 -0.52 3.71
N GLY A 87 17.81 -0.98 3.48
CA GLY A 87 16.82 -0.27 2.67
C GLY A 87 17.08 -0.30 1.15
N LEU A 88 18.04 -1.10 0.65
CA LEU A 88 18.29 -1.26 -0.78
C LEU A 88 17.01 -1.70 -1.52
N PHE A 89 16.34 -2.74 -1.00
CA PHE A 89 15.13 -3.27 -1.60
C PHE A 89 14.01 -2.20 -1.67
N ASP A 90 13.74 -1.51 -0.56
CA ASP A 90 12.69 -0.49 -0.49
C ASP A 90 12.99 0.70 -1.41
N SER A 91 14.27 1.08 -1.51
CA SER A 91 14.73 2.11 -2.44
C SER A 91 14.46 1.74 -3.90
N VAL A 92 14.81 0.51 -4.29
CA VAL A 92 14.61 0.00 -5.67
C VAL A 92 13.12 -0.12 -5.99
N VAL A 93 12.35 -0.79 -5.13
CA VAL A 93 10.89 -0.94 -5.32
C VAL A 93 10.18 0.41 -5.38
N GLY A 94 10.65 1.37 -4.57
CA GLY A 94 10.12 2.73 -4.58
C GLY A 94 10.33 3.48 -5.90
N GLN A 95 11.33 3.13 -6.70
CA GLN A 95 11.68 3.78 -7.98
C GLN A 95 11.05 3.06 -9.18
N LEU A 96 10.79 1.75 -9.08
CA LEU A 96 10.21 0.96 -10.15
C LEU A 96 8.86 1.52 -10.63
N LYS A 97 8.69 1.51 -11.95
CA LYS A 97 7.41 1.85 -12.59
C LYS A 97 6.52 0.61 -12.56
N THR A 98 5.44 0.67 -11.81
CA THR A 98 4.40 -0.36 -11.83
C THR A 98 3.45 -0.14 -12.99
N GLN A 99 3.04 -1.21 -13.66
CA GLN A 99 2.08 -1.15 -14.78
C GLN A 99 0.70 -0.70 -14.29
N GLU A 100 0.27 -1.21 -13.15
CA GLU A 100 -1.00 -0.85 -12.51
C GLU A 100 -0.74 -0.16 -11.18
N LYS A 101 -1.07 1.12 -11.11
CA LYS A 101 -0.93 1.90 -9.87
C LYS A 101 -2.18 1.75 -9.03
N ARG A 102 -2.01 1.22 -7.82
CA ARG A 102 -3.01 1.20 -6.78
C ARG A 102 -2.64 2.15 -5.66
N TRP A 103 -3.63 2.83 -5.14
CA TRP A 103 -3.49 3.75 -4.03
C TRP A 103 -4.31 3.29 -2.84
N ILE A 104 -3.93 3.73 -1.65
CA ILE A 104 -4.68 3.51 -0.43
C ILE A 104 -5.24 4.85 0.00
N VAL A 105 -6.55 4.95 0.11
CA VAL A 105 -7.22 6.07 0.79
C VAL A 105 -7.38 5.62 2.24
N ASP A 106 -6.69 6.31 3.16
CA ASP A 106 -6.65 5.97 4.59
C ASP A 106 -7.75 6.75 5.33
N VAL A 107 -8.80 6.06 5.68
CA VAL A 107 -9.98 6.65 6.33
C VAL A 107 -9.99 6.28 7.80
N ASP A 108 -9.56 7.20 8.66
CA ASP A 108 -9.58 7.07 10.11
C ASP A 108 -11.01 7.30 10.68
N ASN A 109 -11.98 6.54 10.16
CA ASN A 109 -13.36 6.57 10.60
C ASN A 109 -13.92 5.14 10.60
N PRO A 110 -14.66 4.70 11.64
CA PRO A 110 -15.28 3.39 11.70
C PRO A 110 -16.27 3.12 10.56
N GLU A 111 -16.81 4.18 9.94
CA GLU A 111 -17.71 4.07 8.80
C GLU A 111 -17.15 4.80 7.58
N VAL A 112 -17.14 4.13 6.43
CA VAL A 112 -16.81 4.74 5.14
C VAL A 112 -18.04 5.42 4.58
N SER A 113 -17.96 6.73 4.37
CA SER A 113 -19.07 7.49 3.81
C SER A 113 -19.44 7.04 2.39
N PRO A 114 -20.70 6.65 2.12
CA PRO A 114 -21.16 6.33 0.76
C PRO A 114 -20.95 7.50 -0.22
N LEU A 115 -21.03 8.74 0.27
CA LEU A 115 -20.76 9.94 -0.55
C LEU A 115 -19.30 10.05 -0.95
N MET A 116 -18.36 9.64 -0.09
CA MET A 116 -16.94 9.60 -0.44
C MET A 116 -16.67 8.53 -1.51
N ILE A 117 -17.28 7.34 -1.36
CA ILE A 117 -17.19 6.28 -2.37
C ILE A 117 -17.67 6.81 -3.72
N ALA A 118 -18.89 7.36 -3.76
CA ALA A 118 -19.46 7.92 -4.98
C ALA A 118 -18.58 9.03 -5.59
N TYR A 119 -18.00 9.87 -4.75
CA TYR A 119 -17.11 10.96 -5.21
C TYR A 119 -15.83 10.42 -5.86
N ILE A 120 -15.22 9.38 -5.30
CA ILE A 120 -14.06 8.70 -5.91
C ILE A 120 -14.45 8.04 -7.23
N GLU A 121 -15.59 7.34 -7.26
CA GLU A 121 -16.02 6.54 -8.41
C GLU A 121 -16.44 7.39 -9.62
N TYR A 122 -17.10 8.50 -9.38
CA TYR A 122 -17.76 9.27 -10.44
C TYR A 122 -17.19 10.66 -10.66
N ASP A 123 -16.85 11.38 -9.60
CA ASP A 123 -16.47 12.78 -9.70
C ASP A 123 -14.96 13.02 -9.88
N CYS A 124 -14.11 12.14 -9.27
CA CYS A 124 -12.65 12.29 -9.34
C CYS A 124 -12.03 11.72 -10.61
N GLU A 125 -12.81 11.54 -11.68
CA GLU A 125 -12.29 11.08 -12.97
C GLU A 125 -12.62 11.99 -14.12
N PRO A 126 -11.70 12.11 -15.08
CA PRO A 126 -12.10 12.61 -16.40
C PRO A 126 -13.02 11.58 -17.06
N ILE A 127 -14.17 12.06 -17.50
CA ILE A 127 -15.09 11.26 -18.31
C ILE A 127 -14.35 10.84 -19.57
N THR A 128 -14.09 9.53 -19.72
CA THR A 128 -13.50 9.01 -20.95
C THR A 128 -14.62 8.75 -21.94
N VAL A 129 -14.70 9.54 -22.97
CA VAL A 129 -15.63 9.31 -24.09
C VAL A 129 -15.17 8.05 -24.81
N VAL A 130 -16.07 7.07 -24.94
CA VAL A 130 -15.78 5.77 -25.57
C VAL A 130 -16.38 5.68 -26.96
N ASP A 131 -17.37 6.50 -27.27
CA ASP A 131 -18.06 6.46 -28.54
C ASP A 131 -18.63 7.82 -28.93
N PHE A 132 -18.78 8.02 -30.23
CA PHE A 132 -19.35 9.23 -30.82
C PHE A 132 -20.46 8.86 -31.79
N ASP A 133 -21.51 9.65 -31.85
CA ASP A 133 -22.50 9.50 -32.90
C ASP A 133 -21.95 9.95 -34.28
N PRO A 134 -22.67 9.71 -35.38
CA PRO A 134 -22.23 10.14 -36.71
C PRO A 134 -22.04 11.66 -36.87
N THR A 135 -22.54 12.47 -35.95
CA THR A 135 -22.41 13.93 -35.94
C THR A 135 -21.25 14.39 -35.06
N GLY A 136 -20.51 13.46 -34.42
CA GLY A 136 -19.37 13.76 -33.54
C GLY A 136 -19.77 14.10 -32.11
N VAL A 137 -21.01 13.85 -31.71
CA VAL A 137 -21.46 14.04 -30.33
C VAL A 137 -21.12 12.81 -29.49
N PRO A 138 -20.52 12.98 -28.30
CA PRO A 138 -20.18 11.89 -27.40
C PRO A 138 -21.45 11.15 -26.92
N ILE A 139 -21.53 9.82 -27.18
CA ILE A 139 -22.69 8.98 -26.80
C ILE A 139 -22.35 7.88 -25.78
N GLY A 140 -21.07 7.66 -25.50
CA GLY A 140 -20.64 6.64 -24.55
C GLY A 140 -19.58 7.13 -23.59
N TYR A 141 -19.77 6.83 -22.32
CA TYR A 141 -18.79 7.16 -21.27
C TYR A 141 -18.39 5.89 -20.54
N LYS A 142 -17.09 5.69 -20.36
CA LYS A 142 -16.59 4.59 -19.55
C LYS A 142 -16.21 5.12 -18.19
N ILE A 143 -17.03 4.85 -17.20
CA ILE A 143 -16.71 5.01 -15.79
C ILE A 143 -16.53 3.60 -15.24
N GLY A 144 -15.30 3.19 -15.00
CA GLY A 144 -15.03 1.88 -14.39
C GLY A 144 -14.91 2.01 -12.88
N PRO A 145 -15.21 0.96 -12.10
CA PRO A 145 -15.05 0.99 -10.67
C PRO A 145 -13.59 1.31 -10.30
N LYS A 146 -13.42 2.31 -9.43
CA LYS A 146 -12.11 2.74 -8.92
C LYS A 146 -11.73 2.00 -7.65
N ILE A 147 -12.69 1.79 -6.79
CA ILE A 147 -12.48 1.08 -5.53
C ILE A 147 -12.50 -0.41 -5.80
N GLU A 148 -11.37 -1.07 -5.55
CA GLU A 148 -11.21 -2.51 -5.74
C GLU A 148 -11.55 -3.29 -4.47
N SER A 149 -11.26 -2.73 -3.29
CA SER A 149 -11.61 -3.34 -2.01
C SER A 149 -11.60 -2.33 -0.86
N ILE A 150 -12.28 -2.66 0.22
CA ILE A 150 -12.29 -1.93 1.48
C ILE A 150 -11.78 -2.88 2.56
N ILE A 151 -10.67 -2.53 3.18
CA ILE A 151 -9.99 -3.34 4.18
C ILE A 151 -10.16 -2.67 5.55
N PRO A 152 -10.77 -3.32 6.54
CA PRO A 152 -10.86 -2.76 7.87
C PRO A 152 -9.47 -2.63 8.50
N THR A 153 -9.26 -1.53 9.22
CA THR A 153 -8.08 -1.30 10.04
C THR A 153 -8.50 -1.15 11.52
N ARG A 154 -7.56 -0.93 12.41
CA ARG A 154 -7.89 -0.74 13.83
C ARG A 154 -8.83 0.44 14.09
N ASN A 155 -8.62 1.56 13.40
CA ASN A 155 -9.31 2.83 13.67
C ASN A 155 -10.26 3.24 12.54
N GLY A 156 -10.30 2.47 11.44
CA GLY A 156 -11.07 2.84 10.27
C GLY A 156 -10.89 1.85 9.11
N HIS A 157 -10.65 2.36 7.90
CA HIS A 157 -10.60 1.55 6.70
C HIS A 157 -9.53 2.02 5.72
N HIS A 158 -8.89 1.09 5.02
CA HIS A 158 -8.12 1.35 3.82
C HIS A 158 -8.97 1.05 2.58
N LEU A 159 -9.26 2.04 1.75
CA LEU A 159 -9.86 1.82 0.44
C LEU A 159 -8.74 1.61 -0.57
N ILE A 160 -8.69 0.43 -1.17
CA ILE A 160 -7.75 0.12 -2.25
C ILE A 160 -8.37 0.60 -3.55
N THR A 161 -7.70 1.53 -4.21
CA THR A 161 -8.25 2.19 -5.40
C THR A 161 -7.30 2.13 -6.58
N LYS A 162 -7.86 2.16 -7.78
CA LYS A 162 -7.13 2.55 -8.99
C LYS A 162 -6.79 4.03 -8.91
N LYS A 163 -5.95 4.50 -9.84
CA LYS A 163 -5.62 5.92 -9.96
C LYS A 163 -6.88 6.76 -10.22
N PHE A 164 -7.03 7.87 -9.50
CA PHE A 164 -8.08 8.87 -9.68
C PHE A 164 -7.50 10.30 -9.51
N ASP A 165 -8.28 11.35 -9.71
CA ASP A 165 -7.83 12.73 -9.52
C ASP A 165 -7.74 13.07 -8.03
N VAL A 166 -6.52 13.02 -7.50
CA VAL A 166 -6.22 13.31 -6.09
C VAL A 166 -6.43 14.80 -5.77
N MET A 167 -6.15 15.70 -6.72
CA MET A 167 -6.30 17.14 -6.46
C MET A 167 -7.77 17.46 -6.22
N LYS A 168 -8.64 17.00 -7.13
CA LYS A 168 -10.07 17.14 -6.99
C LYS A 168 -10.62 16.49 -5.73
N PHE A 169 -10.13 15.28 -5.38
CA PHE A 169 -10.51 14.60 -4.14
C PHE A 169 -10.16 15.44 -2.90
N LYS A 170 -8.96 15.99 -2.86
CA LYS A 170 -8.47 16.81 -1.74
C LYS A 170 -9.20 18.14 -1.57
N GLU A 171 -9.87 18.66 -2.59
CA GLU A 171 -10.73 19.84 -2.48
C GLU A 171 -11.91 19.58 -1.51
N ARG A 172 -12.44 18.35 -1.50
CA ARG A 172 -13.58 17.98 -0.68
C ARG A 172 -13.20 17.25 0.62
N TYR A 173 -12.10 16.49 0.58
CA TYR A 173 -11.60 15.67 1.69
C TYR A 173 -10.10 15.95 1.93
N PRO A 174 -9.75 17.18 2.37
CA PRO A 174 -8.34 17.57 2.56
C PRO A 174 -7.62 16.78 3.64
N GLU A 175 -8.35 16.31 4.66
CA GLU A 175 -7.83 15.58 5.82
C GLU A 175 -7.52 14.10 5.54
N ILE A 176 -8.14 13.50 4.51
CA ILE A 176 -7.98 12.07 4.21
C ILE A 176 -6.62 11.82 3.55
N ASP A 177 -5.78 10.97 4.14
CA ASP A 177 -4.47 10.63 3.57
C ASP A 177 -4.59 9.69 2.36
N ILE A 178 -3.75 9.93 1.34
CA ILE A 178 -3.67 9.10 0.14
C ILE A 178 -2.24 8.58 -0.03
N GLN A 179 -2.10 7.29 0.19
CA GLN A 179 -0.82 6.60 0.17
C GLN A 179 -0.63 5.88 -1.17
N LYS A 180 0.40 6.29 -1.92
CA LYS A 180 0.61 5.81 -3.30
C LYS A 180 1.52 4.58 -3.40
N LYS A 181 2.34 4.32 -2.38
CA LYS A 181 3.36 3.26 -2.39
C LYS A 181 3.42 2.47 -1.09
N ASN A 182 2.60 2.80 -0.12
CA ASN A 182 2.61 2.14 1.18
C ASN A 182 1.96 0.75 1.10
N PRO A 183 2.39 -0.18 1.97
CA PRO A 183 1.70 -1.44 2.14
C PRO A 183 0.39 -1.25 2.91
N THR A 184 -0.61 -2.07 2.64
CA THR A 184 -1.86 -2.14 3.40
C THR A 184 -1.76 -3.13 4.55
N LEU A 185 -2.57 -2.95 5.57
CA LEU A 185 -2.68 -3.88 6.70
C LEU A 185 -3.20 -5.23 6.21
N LEU A 186 -2.53 -6.31 6.59
CA LEU A 186 -2.97 -7.68 6.37
C LEU A 186 -3.51 -8.31 7.66
N TYR A 187 -2.80 -8.11 8.77
CA TYR A 187 -3.21 -8.65 10.07
C TYR A 187 -2.64 -7.82 11.22
N TYR A 188 -3.43 -7.68 12.27
CA TYR A 188 -2.97 -7.18 13.59
C TYR A 188 -3.59 -8.03 14.72
N PRO A 189 -2.85 -8.30 15.80
CA PRO A 189 -3.37 -9.09 16.92
C PRO A 189 -4.31 -8.25 17.79
N ASN A 190 -5.38 -8.88 18.28
CA ASN A 190 -6.34 -8.24 19.20
C ASN A 190 -5.68 -7.80 20.52
N SER A 191 -4.58 -8.46 20.91
CA SER A 191 -3.79 -8.12 22.11
C SER A 191 -3.05 -6.78 22.03
N LEU A 192 -3.09 -6.08 20.89
CA LEU A 192 -2.60 -4.70 20.75
C LEU A 192 -3.62 -3.64 21.20
N ASP A 193 -4.80 -4.05 21.61
CA ASP A 193 -5.83 -3.17 22.20
C ASP A 193 -5.52 -2.92 23.69
N ILE A 194 -4.46 -2.13 23.96
CA ILE A 194 -4.12 -1.61 25.27
C ILE A 194 -4.22 -0.08 25.23
#